data_2446589fadf42456cfb8596287d74862
#
_entry.id   2446589fadf42456cfb8596287d74862
#
_cell.length_a   1.000
_cell.length_b   1.000
_cell.length_c   1.000
_cell.angle_alpha   90.00
_cell.angle_beta   90.00
_cell.angle_gamma   90.00
#
_symmetry.space_group_name_H-M   'P 1'
#
loop_
_entity.id
_entity.type
_entity.pdbx_description
1 polymer ?
#
loop_
_entity_poly.entity_id
_entity_poly.type
_entity_poly.pdbx_seq_one_letter_code
_entity_poly.pdbx_strand_id
1 'polypeptide(L)'
;GELWCLPEGSEQAKLHAKLAARAERLQNFAPRYSDALRKRVRHLERHFARPRLVRALRGVVLSTGGFIFNREMISQHAPKFRRNFKVGASGGDGSGLRLGLSAGAMADRLSRVSAWRFINPPLCWPKGIVVNTLGQRFVNEEVYGATLGQPLCEEQGGKAWLVLDARLRKQSIKQALFAGYWWFQSLPALALMLLRVRKGQSIEQLAQVTGMRGDELRNALQAYNAAARGDAPDAFGKSAESRQVLDQGPFYACDISVSNPVLPLGALTLGGLKVDEDNGAVLDEHGQAIAGLYAAGRTAIGIPSHLYVSGLSLADCVFSGRRAGQAVAVATAHVEVEICEQPL
;
A
#
# COMPACT_ATOMS: atom_id res chain seq x y z
N GLY A 1 -2.95 29.67 11.77
CA GLY A 1 -1.80 28.80 11.51
C GLY A 1 -0.69 29.53 10.75
N GLU A 2 0.52 29.00 10.80
CA GLU A 2 1.68 29.52 10.09
C GLU A 2 1.96 28.62 8.88
N LEU A 3 2.12 29.24 7.72
CA LEU A 3 2.50 28.58 6.47
C LEU A 3 3.85 29.14 6.00
N TRP A 4 4.73 28.26 5.55
CA TRP A 4 5.99 28.64 4.93
C TRP A 4 5.81 28.66 3.41
N CYS A 5 5.79 29.85 2.81
CA CYS A 5 5.48 30.05 1.41
C CYS A 5 6.70 30.60 0.65
N LEU A 6 6.98 30.05 -0.51
CA LEU A 6 7.90 30.67 -1.45
C LEU A 6 7.27 31.96 -1.99
N PRO A 7 8.07 33.05 -2.21
CA PRO A 7 7.55 34.28 -2.77
C PRO A 7 6.85 34.03 -4.11
N GLU A 8 5.63 34.51 -4.24
CA GLU A 8 4.82 34.32 -5.43
C GLU A 8 5.51 34.91 -6.67
N GLY A 9 5.46 34.20 -7.79
CA GLY A 9 6.09 34.60 -9.05
C GLY A 9 7.62 34.51 -9.10
N SER A 10 8.29 34.21 -7.98
CA SER A 10 9.76 34.08 -7.92
C SER A 10 10.28 32.91 -8.77
N GLU A 11 11.54 33.04 -9.23
CA GLU A 11 12.21 31.91 -9.94
C GLU A 11 12.33 30.67 -9.06
N GLN A 12 12.48 30.83 -7.75
CA GLN A 12 12.49 29.73 -6.78
C GLN A 12 11.14 29.03 -6.73
N ALA A 13 10.02 29.74 -6.76
CA ALA A 13 8.67 29.16 -6.79
C ALA A 13 8.42 28.41 -8.09
N LYS A 14 8.81 28.97 -9.25
CA LYS A 14 8.71 28.29 -10.56
C LYS A 14 9.56 27.03 -10.61
N LEU A 15 10.82 27.10 -10.12
CA LEU A 15 11.71 25.94 -10.07
C LEU A 15 11.19 24.86 -9.13
N HIS A 16 10.68 25.25 -7.95
CA HIS A 16 10.03 24.35 -6.99
C HIS A 16 8.89 23.58 -7.64
N ALA A 17 7.93 24.28 -8.26
CA ALA A 17 6.79 23.66 -8.93
C ALA A 17 7.22 22.67 -10.03
N LYS A 18 8.22 23.03 -10.85
CA LYS A 18 8.77 22.16 -11.89
C LYS A 18 9.43 20.90 -11.32
N LEU A 19 10.25 21.04 -10.28
CA LEU A 19 10.93 19.92 -9.64
C LEU A 19 9.95 19.00 -8.90
N ALA A 20 8.97 19.56 -8.18
CA ALA A 20 7.94 18.81 -7.47
C ALA A 20 7.09 17.99 -8.43
N ALA A 21 6.57 18.59 -9.51
CA ALA A 21 5.79 17.89 -10.52
C ALA A 21 6.58 16.77 -11.23
N ARG A 22 7.89 16.98 -11.47
CA ARG A 22 8.76 15.94 -12.05
C ARG A 22 9.03 14.81 -11.06
N ALA A 23 9.25 15.12 -9.79
CA ALA A 23 9.46 14.14 -8.74
C ALA A 23 8.24 13.23 -8.59
N GLU A 24 7.02 13.80 -8.62
CA GLU A 24 5.77 13.06 -8.50
C GLU A 24 5.58 12.08 -9.66
N ARG A 25 5.76 12.52 -10.91
CA ARG A 25 5.64 11.66 -12.10
C ARG A 25 6.62 10.48 -12.09
N LEU A 26 7.81 10.67 -11.57
CA LEU A 26 8.87 9.66 -11.60
C LEU A 26 8.92 8.77 -10.37
N GLN A 27 8.07 9.01 -9.37
CA GLN A 27 8.07 8.31 -8.10
C GLN A 27 8.02 6.78 -8.23
N ASN A 28 7.15 6.27 -9.10
CA ASN A 28 6.93 4.84 -9.28
C ASN A 28 7.92 4.17 -10.24
N PHE A 29 8.52 4.94 -11.15
CA PHE A 29 9.41 4.42 -12.19
C PHE A 29 10.90 4.60 -11.84
N ALA A 30 11.25 5.69 -11.18
CA ALA A 30 12.61 6.03 -10.81
C ALA A 30 12.68 6.61 -9.38
N PRO A 31 12.37 5.83 -8.33
CA PRO A 31 12.20 6.34 -6.96
C PRO A 31 13.45 7.03 -6.42
N ARG A 32 14.65 6.52 -6.72
CA ARG A 32 15.92 7.16 -6.30
C ARG A 32 16.12 8.55 -6.91
N TYR A 33 15.78 8.71 -8.17
CA TYR A 33 15.86 10.01 -8.85
C TYR A 33 14.77 10.96 -8.35
N SER A 34 13.56 10.48 -8.14
CA SER A 34 12.47 11.23 -7.52
C SER A 34 12.88 11.75 -6.12
N ASP A 35 13.51 10.91 -5.29
CA ASP A 35 14.00 11.32 -3.97
C ASP A 35 15.11 12.41 -4.06
N ALA A 36 15.98 12.34 -5.06
CA ALA A 36 16.98 13.39 -5.31
C ALA A 36 16.33 14.73 -5.68
N LEU A 37 15.28 14.72 -6.53
CA LEU A 37 14.51 15.91 -6.85
C LEU A 37 13.82 16.49 -5.62
N ARG A 38 13.20 15.65 -4.76
CA ARG A 38 12.56 16.09 -3.51
C ARG A 38 13.56 16.71 -2.51
N LYS A 39 14.81 16.23 -2.47
CA LYS A 39 15.84 16.89 -1.67
C LYS A 39 16.08 18.31 -2.14
N ARG A 40 16.07 18.56 -3.45
CA ARG A 40 16.20 19.91 -4.01
C ARG A 40 14.97 20.77 -3.73
N VAL A 41 13.77 20.20 -3.83
CA VAL A 41 12.51 20.87 -3.45
C VAL A 41 12.57 21.35 -2.00
N ARG A 42 12.87 20.43 -1.06
CA ARG A 42 13.04 20.79 0.37
C ARG A 42 14.14 21.81 0.64
N HIS A 43 15.22 21.79 -0.17
CA HIS A 43 16.26 22.80 -0.06
C HIS A 43 15.71 24.19 -0.41
N LEU A 44 14.93 24.33 -1.48
CA LEU A 44 14.28 25.60 -1.84
C LEU A 44 13.32 26.07 -0.75
N GLU A 45 12.49 25.17 -0.21
CA GLU A 45 11.57 25.49 0.89
C GLU A 45 12.32 26.02 2.12
N ARG A 46 13.36 25.31 2.56
CA ARG A 46 14.12 25.69 3.77
C ARG A 46 14.88 27.02 3.67
N HIS A 47 15.34 27.40 2.48
CA HIS A 47 16.18 28.58 2.32
C HIS A 47 15.45 29.81 1.80
N PHE A 48 14.34 29.63 1.12
CA PHE A 48 13.66 30.72 0.42
C PHE A 48 12.20 30.91 0.84
N ALA A 49 11.59 29.95 1.54
CA ALA A 49 10.23 30.13 2.05
C ALA A 49 10.24 31.13 3.22
N ARG A 50 9.16 31.89 3.31
CA ARG A 50 8.93 32.88 4.36
C ARG A 50 7.65 32.50 5.12
N PRO A 51 7.59 32.75 6.42
CA PRO A 51 6.40 32.50 7.20
C PRO A 51 5.28 33.45 6.77
N ARG A 52 4.07 32.92 6.70
CA ARG A 52 2.84 33.67 6.44
C ARG A 52 1.77 33.18 7.41
N LEU A 53 1.25 34.09 8.21
CA LEU A 53 0.15 33.77 9.09
C LEU A 53 -1.15 33.71 8.30
N VAL A 54 -1.92 32.64 8.52
CA VAL A 54 -3.23 32.43 7.89
C VAL A 54 -4.23 32.14 8.99
N ARG A 55 -5.33 32.89 9.00
CA ARG A 55 -6.48 32.68 9.86
C ARG A 55 -7.57 31.92 9.10
N ALA A 56 -7.93 30.74 9.58
CA ALA A 56 -9.12 30.04 9.13
C ALA A 56 -10.32 30.57 9.92
N LEU A 57 -11.36 31.06 9.23
CA LEU A 57 -12.52 31.66 9.89
C LEU A 57 -13.52 30.63 10.45
N ARG A 58 -13.63 29.47 9.82
CA ARG A 58 -14.63 28.43 10.16
C ARG A 58 -14.01 27.11 10.57
N GLY A 59 -12.81 26.83 10.09
CA GLY A 59 -12.11 25.59 10.41
C GLY A 59 -11.03 25.20 9.42
N VAL A 60 -10.31 24.16 9.76
CA VAL A 60 -9.23 23.57 8.96
C VAL A 60 -9.56 22.13 8.67
N VAL A 61 -9.47 21.70 7.42
CA VAL A 61 -9.63 20.28 7.02
C VAL A 61 -8.26 19.68 6.71
N LEU A 62 -7.83 18.69 7.50
CA LEU A 62 -6.62 17.94 7.28
C LEU A 62 -6.87 16.81 6.27
N SER A 63 -6.30 16.92 5.06
CA SER A 63 -6.49 15.95 3.96
C SER A 63 -5.19 15.58 3.25
N THR A 64 -4.07 15.52 3.99
CA THR A 64 -2.71 15.31 3.46
C THR A 64 -2.41 13.84 3.11
N GLY A 65 -3.35 12.93 3.32
CA GLY A 65 -3.17 11.49 3.14
C GLY A 65 -2.55 10.80 4.36
N GLY A 66 -2.13 9.55 4.16
CA GLY A 66 -1.54 8.73 5.22
C GLY A 66 -0.05 9.00 5.42
N PHE A 67 0.68 7.99 5.95
CA PHE A 67 2.10 8.14 6.31
C PHE A 67 3.03 7.06 5.70
N ILE A 68 2.62 6.40 4.61
CA ILE A 68 3.43 5.33 3.99
C ILE A 68 4.83 5.81 3.53
N PHE A 69 4.99 7.11 3.24
CA PHE A 69 6.27 7.71 2.86
C PHE A 69 7.13 8.12 4.05
N ASN A 70 6.62 8.07 5.28
CA ASN A 70 7.37 8.33 6.49
C ASN A 70 7.96 7.04 7.06
N ARG A 71 9.28 6.83 6.84
CA ARG A 71 9.96 5.59 7.27
C ARG A 71 9.99 5.41 8.78
N GLU A 72 10.05 6.50 9.53
CA GLU A 72 10.07 6.49 10.99
C GLU A 72 8.71 6.04 11.53
N MET A 73 7.62 6.68 11.10
CA MET A 73 6.26 6.29 11.48
C MET A 73 5.94 4.84 11.07
N ILE A 74 6.36 4.40 9.87
CA ILE A 74 6.19 3.00 9.46
C ILE A 74 7.01 2.06 10.35
N SER A 75 8.22 2.42 10.72
CA SER A 75 9.05 1.59 11.61
C SER A 75 8.47 1.50 13.02
N GLN A 76 7.83 2.57 13.50
CA GLN A 76 7.18 2.64 14.80
C GLN A 76 5.84 1.90 14.83
N HIS A 77 4.95 2.18 13.88
CA HIS A 77 3.57 1.72 13.93
C HIS A 77 3.28 0.46 13.11
N ALA A 78 4.01 0.23 12.01
CA ALA A 78 3.75 -0.87 11.07
C ALA A 78 5.06 -1.50 10.54
N PRO A 79 5.98 -1.99 11.39
CA PRO A 79 7.33 -2.42 11.01
C PRO A 79 7.35 -3.58 10.00
N LYS A 80 6.33 -4.44 9.98
CA LYS A 80 6.16 -5.55 9.04
C LYS A 80 6.08 -5.08 7.58
N PHE A 81 5.62 -3.84 7.36
CA PHE A 81 5.42 -3.24 6.04
C PHE A 81 6.57 -2.33 5.57
N ARG A 82 7.67 -2.25 6.31
CA ARG A 82 8.80 -1.36 6.02
C ARG A 82 9.46 -1.59 4.65
N ARG A 83 9.39 -2.82 4.13
CA ARG A 83 9.99 -3.23 2.86
C ARG A 83 9.07 -3.11 1.65
N ASN A 84 7.80 -2.77 1.89
CA ASN A 84 6.81 -2.66 0.83
C ASN A 84 7.09 -1.46 -0.09
N PHE A 85 6.63 -1.57 -1.33
CA PHE A 85 6.59 -0.45 -2.26
C PHE A 85 5.51 0.54 -1.82
N LYS A 86 5.86 1.81 -1.75
CA LYS A 86 4.98 2.87 -1.26
C LYS A 86 4.00 3.30 -2.35
N VAL A 87 2.70 3.18 -2.08
CA VAL A 87 1.65 3.59 -3.02
C VAL A 87 0.98 4.87 -2.53
N GLY A 88 0.77 5.81 -3.45
CA GLY A 88 0.12 7.09 -3.20
C GLY A 88 0.99 8.29 -3.56
N ALA A 89 0.49 9.48 -3.30
CA ALA A 89 1.24 10.71 -3.46
C ALA A 89 2.31 10.87 -2.38
N SER A 90 3.41 11.50 -2.73
CA SER A 90 4.56 11.67 -1.83
C SER A 90 4.27 12.52 -0.59
N GLY A 91 3.22 13.35 -0.64
CA GLY A 91 2.69 14.07 0.52
C GLY A 91 2.06 13.18 1.60
N GLY A 92 1.89 11.87 1.33
CA GLY A 92 1.50 10.89 2.34
C GLY A 92 2.63 10.57 3.33
N ASP A 93 3.21 11.58 3.93
CA ASP A 93 4.34 11.51 4.87
C ASP A 93 3.93 11.65 6.35
N GLY A 94 2.63 11.68 6.63
CA GLY A 94 2.06 11.80 7.97
C GLY A 94 2.05 13.24 8.52
N SER A 95 2.28 14.24 7.69
CA SER A 95 2.28 15.64 8.14
C SER A 95 0.95 16.07 8.76
N GLY A 96 -0.18 15.79 8.08
CA GLY A 96 -1.51 16.11 8.63
C GLY A 96 -1.85 15.31 9.89
N LEU A 97 -1.40 14.06 9.97
CA LEU A 97 -1.56 13.27 11.19
C LEU A 97 -0.81 13.92 12.37
N ARG A 98 0.45 14.34 12.16
CA ARG A 98 1.24 15.02 13.19
C ARG A 98 0.65 16.38 13.58
N LEU A 99 0.13 17.14 12.61
CA LEU A 99 -0.57 18.39 12.89
C LEU A 99 -1.81 18.17 13.77
N GLY A 100 -2.62 17.15 13.46
CA GLY A 100 -3.76 16.79 14.29
C GLY A 100 -3.34 16.40 15.70
N LEU A 101 -2.33 15.51 15.84
CA LEU A 101 -1.79 15.11 17.13
C LEU A 101 -1.26 16.30 17.94
N SER A 102 -0.59 17.29 17.30
CA SER A 102 -0.12 18.49 17.99
C SER A 102 -1.25 19.41 18.48
N ALA A 103 -2.44 19.26 17.91
CA ALA A 103 -3.66 19.95 18.34
C ALA A 103 -4.48 19.15 19.39
N GLY A 104 -3.95 18.05 19.93
CA GLY A 104 -4.62 17.21 20.92
C GLY A 104 -5.51 16.11 20.32
N ALA A 105 -5.43 15.87 19.01
CA ALA A 105 -6.22 14.83 18.37
C ALA A 105 -5.79 13.42 18.78
N MET A 106 -6.74 12.48 18.79
CA MET A 106 -6.48 11.05 18.91
C MET A 106 -6.27 10.43 17.52
N ALA A 107 -5.28 9.55 17.41
CA ALA A 107 -5.08 8.69 16.25
C ALA A 107 -5.27 7.22 16.61
N ASP A 108 -5.77 6.42 15.67
CA ASP A 108 -5.98 4.99 15.89
C ASP A 108 -5.66 4.19 14.62
N ARG A 109 -5.56 2.86 14.77
CA ARG A 109 -5.30 1.89 13.70
C ARG A 109 -4.00 2.16 12.91
N LEU A 110 -3.02 2.83 13.51
CA LEU A 110 -1.76 3.18 12.83
C LEU A 110 -0.94 1.95 12.39
N SER A 111 -1.17 0.80 13.00
CA SER A 111 -0.59 -0.48 12.57
C SER A 111 -1.26 -1.07 11.32
N ARG A 112 -2.44 -0.58 10.92
CA ARG A 112 -3.18 -1.09 9.77
C ARG A 112 -2.61 -0.54 8.46
N VAL A 113 -2.16 -1.46 7.62
CA VAL A 113 -1.61 -1.18 6.29
C VAL A 113 -2.23 -2.17 5.31
N SER A 114 -2.70 -1.68 4.19
CA SER A 114 -3.09 -2.57 3.10
C SER A 114 -1.88 -2.86 2.23
N ALA A 115 -1.61 -4.13 1.99
CA ALA A 115 -0.51 -4.61 1.18
C ALA A 115 -1.05 -5.49 0.05
N TRP A 116 -0.66 -5.22 -1.21
CA TRP A 116 -1.26 -5.86 -2.37
C TRP A 116 -0.27 -6.78 -3.08
N ARG A 117 -0.48 -8.09 -2.96
CA ARG A 117 0.20 -9.09 -3.76
C ARG A 117 -0.74 -9.59 -4.86
N PHE A 118 -0.71 -8.94 -6.00
CA PHE A 118 -1.34 -9.47 -7.20
C PHE A 118 -0.45 -10.53 -7.83
N ILE A 119 -1.04 -11.71 -8.08
CA ILE A 119 -0.39 -12.79 -8.82
C ILE A 119 -1.04 -13.00 -10.20
N ASN A 120 -1.85 -12.06 -10.64
CA ASN A 120 -2.48 -12.02 -11.96
C ASN A 120 -2.37 -10.59 -12.53
N PRO A 121 -2.00 -10.38 -13.81
CA PRO A 121 -1.62 -11.41 -14.81
C PRO A 121 -0.23 -12.03 -14.56
N PRO A 122 0.05 -13.24 -15.14
CA PRO A 122 -0.80 -14.06 -16.02
C PRO A 122 -2.02 -14.67 -15.29
N LEU A 123 -3.16 -14.72 -16.01
CA LEU A 123 -4.43 -15.20 -15.44
C LEU A 123 -4.42 -16.71 -15.05
N CYS A 124 -3.43 -17.44 -15.52
CA CYS A 124 -3.26 -18.83 -15.13
C CYS A 124 -2.47 -19.02 -13.82
N TRP A 125 -1.81 -17.99 -13.28
CA TRP A 125 -1.03 -18.12 -12.05
C TRP A 125 -1.85 -18.56 -10.83
N PRO A 126 -3.09 -18.12 -10.64
CA PRO A 126 -3.92 -18.66 -9.56
C PRO A 126 -4.16 -20.17 -9.61
N LYS A 127 -3.90 -20.86 -10.75
CA LYS A 127 -3.93 -22.31 -10.85
C LYS A 127 -2.73 -23.02 -10.20
N GLY A 128 -1.67 -22.27 -9.86
CA GLY A 128 -0.61 -22.73 -8.97
C GLY A 128 -1.00 -22.70 -7.50
N ILE A 129 -0.04 -22.94 -6.63
CA ILE A 129 -0.23 -22.79 -5.18
C ILE A 129 0.76 -21.78 -4.60
N VAL A 130 0.31 -21.00 -3.63
CA VAL A 130 1.15 -20.07 -2.86
C VAL A 130 1.53 -20.72 -1.53
N VAL A 131 2.84 -20.86 -1.31
CA VAL A 131 3.39 -21.50 -0.12
C VAL A 131 4.35 -20.57 0.63
N ASN A 132 4.43 -20.74 1.94
CA ASN A 132 5.35 -20.04 2.81
C ASN A 132 6.78 -20.65 2.75
N THR A 133 7.69 -20.14 3.58
CA THR A 133 9.08 -20.62 3.66
C THR A 133 9.22 -22.07 4.15
N LEU A 134 8.18 -22.63 4.75
CA LEU A 134 8.15 -24.02 5.18
C LEU A 134 7.62 -24.96 4.09
N GLY A 135 7.01 -24.44 3.03
CA GLY A 135 6.35 -25.22 1.99
C GLY A 135 4.85 -25.42 2.21
N GLN A 136 4.28 -24.78 3.22
CA GLN A 136 2.87 -24.87 3.56
C GLN A 136 2.06 -23.86 2.76
N ARG A 137 0.94 -24.28 2.17
CA ARG A 137 -0.05 -23.37 1.56
C ARG A 137 -0.79 -22.63 2.67
N PHE A 138 -1.07 -21.33 2.48
CA PHE A 138 -1.65 -20.49 3.52
C PHE A 138 -2.79 -19.57 3.03
N VAL A 139 -3.16 -19.64 1.74
CA VAL A 139 -4.17 -18.74 1.16
C VAL A 139 -4.85 -19.36 -0.05
N ASN A 140 -6.05 -18.88 -0.36
CA ASN A 140 -6.67 -19.07 -1.68
C ASN A 140 -6.02 -18.12 -2.69
N GLU A 141 -5.50 -18.63 -3.78
CA GLU A 141 -4.77 -17.85 -4.79
C GLU A 141 -5.67 -17.02 -5.71
N GLU A 142 -6.99 -17.20 -5.65
CA GLU A 142 -7.96 -16.40 -6.41
C GLU A 142 -8.35 -15.11 -5.72
N VAL A 143 -8.03 -14.98 -4.42
CA VAL A 143 -8.49 -13.84 -3.66
C VAL A 143 -7.87 -12.53 -4.15
N TYR A 144 -8.54 -11.44 -3.83
CA TYR A 144 -8.05 -10.11 -4.13
C TYR A 144 -6.64 -9.89 -3.55
N GLY A 145 -5.78 -9.17 -4.27
CA GLY A 145 -4.37 -9.01 -3.91
C GLY A 145 -4.11 -8.48 -2.50
N ALA A 146 -5.01 -7.71 -1.90
CA ALA A 146 -4.88 -7.29 -0.51
C ALA A 146 -5.12 -8.44 0.47
N THR A 147 -6.07 -9.33 0.17
CA THR A 147 -6.37 -10.52 0.99
C THR A 147 -5.20 -11.52 0.96
N LEU A 148 -4.42 -11.57 -0.13
CA LEU A 148 -3.19 -12.35 -0.20
C LEU A 148 -2.01 -11.63 0.44
N GLY A 149 -1.89 -10.31 0.22
CA GLY A 149 -0.76 -9.52 0.70
C GLY A 149 -0.74 -9.33 2.22
N GLN A 150 -1.91 -9.29 2.86
CA GLN A 150 -2.03 -9.13 4.31
C GLN A 150 -1.38 -10.29 5.08
N PRO A 151 -1.83 -11.56 4.93
CA PRO A 151 -1.20 -12.69 5.61
C PRO A 151 0.26 -12.88 5.20
N LEU A 152 0.63 -12.60 3.94
CA LEU A 152 2.01 -12.62 3.51
C LEU A 152 2.90 -11.70 4.36
N CYS A 153 2.45 -10.48 4.66
CA CYS A 153 3.22 -9.51 5.45
C CYS A 153 3.13 -9.79 6.96
N GLU A 154 1.96 -10.09 7.48
CA GLU A 154 1.69 -10.18 8.92
C GLU A 154 2.06 -11.55 9.52
N GLU A 155 1.83 -12.64 8.77
CA GLU A 155 1.95 -14.00 9.28
C GLU A 155 3.16 -14.74 8.70
N GLN A 156 3.49 -14.50 7.41
CA GLN A 156 4.55 -15.24 6.71
C GLN A 156 5.90 -14.47 6.66
N GLY A 157 6.07 -13.40 7.45
CA GLY A 157 7.31 -12.61 7.50
C GLY A 157 7.69 -11.96 6.15
N GLY A 158 6.73 -11.82 5.26
CA GLY A 158 6.89 -11.21 3.94
C GLY A 158 7.58 -12.11 2.91
N LYS A 159 7.64 -13.43 3.13
CA LYS A 159 8.26 -14.40 2.21
C LYS A 159 7.27 -15.45 1.76
N ALA A 160 7.16 -15.64 0.45
CA ALA A 160 6.36 -16.71 -0.13
C ALA A 160 6.84 -17.07 -1.55
N TRP A 161 6.40 -18.22 -1.99
CA TRP A 161 6.67 -18.77 -3.30
C TRP A 161 5.37 -19.11 -4.01
N LEU A 162 5.28 -18.80 -5.31
CA LEU A 162 4.26 -19.35 -6.20
C LEU A 162 4.84 -20.60 -6.86
N VAL A 163 4.26 -21.75 -6.58
CA VAL A 163 4.69 -23.04 -7.11
C VAL A 163 3.87 -23.40 -8.35
N LEU A 164 4.58 -23.72 -9.42
CA LEU A 164 4.06 -24.08 -10.74
C LEU A 164 4.69 -25.40 -11.19
N ASP A 165 3.96 -26.18 -11.97
CA ASP A 165 4.53 -27.28 -12.75
C ASP A 165 5.02 -26.83 -14.13
N ALA A 166 5.62 -27.73 -14.91
CA ALA A 166 6.16 -27.42 -16.25
C ALA A 166 5.08 -26.93 -17.20
N ARG A 167 3.89 -27.54 -17.17
CA ARG A 167 2.75 -27.20 -18.03
C ARG A 167 2.24 -25.79 -17.70
N LEU A 168 1.99 -25.51 -16.43
CA LEU A 168 1.47 -24.23 -16.00
C LEU A 168 2.48 -23.09 -16.23
N ARG A 169 3.78 -23.34 -16.01
CA ARG A 169 4.84 -22.37 -16.34
C ARG A 169 4.86 -22.04 -17.85
N LYS A 170 4.78 -23.06 -18.72
CA LYS A 170 4.72 -22.85 -20.19
C LYS A 170 3.50 -22.02 -20.57
N GLN A 171 2.34 -22.31 -19.98
CA GLN A 171 1.11 -21.53 -20.18
C GLN A 171 1.29 -20.08 -19.71
N SER A 172 1.91 -19.86 -18.55
CA SER A 172 2.18 -18.54 -18.00
C SER A 172 3.06 -17.69 -18.91
N ILE A 173 4.14 -18.26 -19.44
CA ILE A 173 5.03 -17.58 -20.40
C ILE A 173 4.25 -17.23 -21.68
N LYS A 174 3.46 -18.17 -22.22
CA LYS A 174 2.63 -17.93 -23.39
C LYS A 174 1.63 -16.79 -23.16
N GLN A 175 0.96 -16.77 -22.01
CA GLN A 175 0.04 -15.67 -21.66
C GLN A 175 0.78 -14.33 -21.53
N ALA A 176 1.92 -14.30 -20.85
CA ALA A 176 2.70 -13.07 -20.69
C ALA A 176 3.19 -12.48 -22.02
N LEU A 177 3.41 -13.32 -23.04
CA LEU A 177 3.87 -12.87 -24.36
C LEU A 177 2.71 -12.52 -25.31
N PHE A 178 1.60 -13.26 -25.26
CA PHE A 178 0.60 -13.24 -26.35
C PHE A 178 -0.82 -12.90 -25.90
N ALA A 179 -1.10 -12.73 -24.59
CA ALA A 179 -2.46 -12.43 -24.12
C ALA A 179 -2.82 -10.94 -24.18
N GLY A 180 -2.00 -10.09 -24.76
CA GLY A 180 -2.29 -8.67 -24.88
C GLY A 180 -2.17 -7.86 -23.59
N TYR A 181 -1.47 -8.37 -22.60
CA TYR A 181 -1.23 -7.62 -21.36
C TYR A 181 -0.36 -6.38 -21.61
N TRP A 182 -0.53 -5.35 -20.81
CA TRP A 182 0.32 -4.19 -20.85
C TRP A 182 1.78 -4.55 -20.53
N TRP A 183 2.74 -3.85 -21.13
CA TRP A 183 4.18 -4.12 -20.95
C TRP A 183 4.62 -4.12 -19.48
N PHE A 184 4.03 -3.27 -18.63
CA PHE A 184 4.31 -3.20 -17.19
C PHE A 184 3.75 -4.40 -16.40
N GLN A 185 2.92 -5.23 -17.00
CA GLN A 185 2.42 -6.51 -16.46
C GLN A 185 3.23 -7.68 -17.03
N SER A 186 3.46 -7.70 -18.35
CA SER A 186 4.18 -8.78 -19.02
C SER A 186 5.64 -8.86 -18.63
N LEU A 187 6.37 -7.73 -18.60
CA LEU A 187 7.80 -7.72 -18.30
C LEU A 187 8.12 -8.21 -16.88
N PRO A 188 7.44 -7.75 -15.81
CA PRO A 188 7.66 -8.30 -14.46
C PRO A 188 7.33 -9.79 -14.36
N ALA A 189 6.25 -10.24 -15.01
CA ALA A 189 5.88 -11.65 -15.02
C ALA A 189 6.95 -12.53 -15.69
N LEU A 190 7.44 -12.12 -16.86
CA LEU A 190 8.52 -12.82 -17.56
C LEU A 190 9.82 -12.80 -16.73
N ALA A 191 10.19 -11.65 -16.20
CA ALA A 191 11.39 -11.51 -15.38
C ALA A 191 11.31 -12.38 -14.11
N LEU A 192 10.12 -12.48 -13.48
CA LEU A 192 9.91 -13.37 -12.35
C LEU A 192 10.11 -14.83 -12.73
N MET A 193 9.52 -15.28 -13.84
CA MET A 193 9.60 -16.65 -14.32
C MET A 193 10.96 -17.05 -14.89
N LEU A 194 11.80 -16.09 -15.29
CA LEU A 194 13.10 -16.34 -15.90
C LEU A 194 14.26 -16.08 -14.93
N LEU A 195 14.19 -15.01 -14.12
CA LEU A 195 15.31 -14.52 -13.31
C LEU A 195 15.14 -14.79 -11.81
N ARG A 196 13.90 -14.92 -11.33
CA ARG A 196 13.58 -15.07 -9.90
C ARG A 196 12.81 -16.36 -9.62
N VAL A 197 13.17 -17.41 -10.34
CA VAL A 197 12.55 -18.72 -10.23
C VAL A 197 13.58 -19.74 -9.75
N ARG A 198 13.15 -20.66 -8.90
CA ARG A 198 13.90 -21.87 -8.53
C ARG A 198 13.28 -23.05 -9.26
N LYS A 199 14.10 -23.99 -9.71
CA LYS A 199 13.70 -25.18 -10.46
C LYS A 199 14.13 -26.43 -9.72
N GLY A 200 13.25 -27.42 -9.63
CA GLY A 200 13.52 -28.78 -9.17
C GLY A 200 12.96 -29.81 -10.13
N GLN A 201 13.66 -30.89 -10.40
CA GLN A 201 13.15 -31.99 -11.24
C GLN A 201 12.05 -32.77 -10.50
N SER A 202 12.11 -32.78 -9.16
CA SER A 202 11.08 -33.32 -8.27
C SER A 202 10.68 -32.28 -7.23
N ILE A 203 9.65 -32.58 -6.45
CA ILE A 203 9.17 -31.75 -5.33
C ILE A 203 10.25 -31.64 -4.25
N GLU A 204 10.96 -32.73 -3.97
CA GLU A 204 12.03 -32.81 -2.99
C GLU A 204 13.21 -31.91 -3.40
N GLN A 205 13.60 -31.98 -4.67
CA GLN A 205 14.65 -31.11 -5.18
C GLN A 205 14.22 -29.65 -5.17
N LEU A 206 12.93 -29.34 -5.49
CA LEU A 206 12.44 -27.97 -5.39
C LEU A 206 12.49 -27.46 -3.95
N ALA A 207 12.07 -28.27 -2.98
CA ALA A 207 12.14 -27.94 -1.56
C ALA A 207 13.60 -27.67 -1.13
N GLN A 208 14.52 -28.53 -1.55
CA GLN A 208 15.97 -28.36 -1.24
C GLN A 208 16.52 -27.04 -1.77
N VAL A 209 16.27 -26.68 -3.05
CA VAL A 209 16.81 -25.45 -3.66
C VAL A 209 16.15 -24.16 -3.17
N THR A 210 14.98 -24.26 -2.55
CA THR A 210 14.23 -23.13 -1.95
C THR A 210 14.41 -23.02 -0.45
N GLY A 211 14.93 -24.07 0.21
CA GLY A 211 15.04 -24.15 1.67
C GLY A 211 13.71 -24.48 2.36
N MET A 212 12.71 -24.96 1.62
CA MET A 212 11.44 -25.44 2.17
C MET A 212 11.59 -26.86 2.75
N ARG A 213 10.66 -27.25 3.60
CA ARG A 213 10.55 -28.63 4.08
C ARG A 213 9.89 -29.50 3.00
N GLY A 214 10.56 -30.58 2.60
CA GLY A 214 10.08 -31.43 1.50
C GLY A 214 8.79 -32.16 1.82
N ASP A 215 8.60 -32.58 3.08
CA ASP A 215 7.38 -33.19 3.59
C ASP A 215 6.19 -32.24 3.50
N GLU A 216 6.35 -31.02 3.98
CA GLU A 216 5.30 -30.00 3.96
C GLU A 216 4.89 -29.63 2.52
N LEU A 217 5.86 -29.37 1.63
CA LEU A 217 5.58 -29.04 0.24
C LEU A 217 4.86 -30.21 -0.48
N ARG A 218 5.29 -31.44 -0.22
CA ARG A 218 4.64 -32.63 -0.78
C ARG A 218 3.20 -32.73 -0.30
N ASN A 219 2.96 -32.59 1.01
CA ASN A 219 1.62 -32.65 1.59
C ASN A 219 0.71 -31.54 1.02
N ALA A 220 1.22 -30.34 0.88
CA ALA A 220 0.48 -29.20 0.29
C ALA A 220 0.08 -29.50 -1.17
N LEU A 221 0.99 -30.03 -1.98
CA LEU A 221 0.72 -30.41 -3.37
C LEU A 221 -0.23 -31.60 -3.48
N GLN A 222 -0.10 -32.59 -2.64
CA GLN A 222 -1.00 -33.74 -2.63
C GLN A 222 -2.43 -33.34 -2.28
N ALA A 223 -2.62 -32.57 -1.22
CA ALA A 223 -3.93 -32.04 -0.83
C ALA A 223 -4.54 -31.16 -1.92
N TYR A 224 -3.76 -30.27 -2.52
CA TYR A 224 -4.21 -29.44 -3.63
C TYR A 224 -4.58 -30.27 -4.86
N ASN A 225 -3.77 -31.26 -5.24
CA ASN A 225 -4.03 -32.14 -6.38
C ASN A 225 -5.27 -33.02 -6.17
N ALA A 226 -5.52 -33.49 -4.96
CA ALA A 226 -6.76 -34.21 -4.63
C ALA A 226 -7.98 -33.28 -4.84
N ALA A 227 -7.91 -32.04 -4.37
CA ALA A 227 -8.96 -31.06 -4.62
C ALA A 227 -9.11 -30.70 -6.11
N ALA A 228 -8.02 -30.68 -6.87
CA ALA A 228 -8.05 -30.41 -8.30
C ALA A 228 -8.65 -31.56 -9.14
N ARG A 229 -8.58 -32.78 -8.64
CA ARG A 229 -9.26 -33.93 -9.24
C ARG A 229 -10.73 -34.07 -8.83
N GLY A 230 -11.15 -33.37 -7.76
CA GLY A 230 -12.48 -33.50 -7.19
C GLY A 230 -12.58 -34.56 -6.10
N ASP A 231 -11.46 -35.16 -5.67
CA ASP A 231 -11.40 -36.22 -4.65
C ASP A 231 -11.61 -35.65 -3.22
N ALA A 232 -11.38 -34.34 -3.04
CA ALA A 232 -11.55 -33.66 -1.76
C ALA A 232 -11.91 -32.15 -1.98
N PRO A 233 -12.51 -31.47 -0.98
CA PRO A 233 -12.67 -30.04 -1.03
C PRO A 233 -11.31 -29.33 -0.95
N ASP A 234 -11.17 -28.14 -1.57
CA ASP A 234 -9.97 -27.32 -1.40
C ASP A 234 -9.96 -26.69 0.00
N ALA A 235 -8.85 -26.85 0.73
CA ALA A 235 -8.71 -26.38 2.11
C ALA A 235 -8.85 -24.86 2.28
N PHE A 236 -8.68 -24.08 1.20
CA PHE A 236 -8.79 -22.62 1.19
C PHE A 236 -9.98 -22.11 0.36
N GLY A 237 -10.88 -23.02 -0.09
CA GLY A 237 -12.08 -22.67 -0.83
C GLY A 237 -11.83 -22.18 -2.25
N LYS A 238 -10.72 -22.59 -2.89
CA LYS A 238 -10.44 -22.27 -4.29
C LYS A 238 -11.46 -22.93 -5.22
N SER A 239 -11.97 -22.17 -6.19
CA SER A 239 -12.98 -22.65 -7.14
C SER A 239 -12.48 -23.77 -8.04
N ALA A 240 -13.37 -24.59 -8.55
CA ALA A 240 -13.02 -25.72 -9.43
C ALA A 240 -12.36 -25.23 -10.74
N GLU A 241 -12.83 -24.12 -11.29
CA GLU A 241 -12.33 -23.52 -12.54
C GLU A 241 -10.88 -23.04 -12.40
N SER A 242 -10.48 -22.65 -11.19
CA SER A 242 -9.12 -22.16 -10.89
C SER A 242 -8.20 -23.25 -10.35
N ARG A 243 -8.62 -24.50 -10.33
CA ARG A 243 -7.77 -25.63 -9.96
C ARG A 243 -7.25 -26.36 -11.19
N GLN A 244 -6.01 -26.81 -11.11
CA GLN A 244 -5.35 -27.62 -12.12
C GLN A 244 -4.36 -28.54 -11.43
N VAL A 245 -4.37 -29.84 -11.73
CA VAL A 245 -3.40 -30.79 -11.18
C VAL A 245 -1.98 -30.35 -11.54
N LEU A 246 -1.11 -30.27 -10.53
CA LEU A 246 0.31 -29.91 -10.64
C LEU A 246 1.15 -31.19 -10.44
N ASP A 247 1.38 -31.94 -11.52
CA ASP A 247 2.07 -33.25 -11.49
C ASP A 247 3.13 -33.40 -12.57
N GLN A 248 3.28 -32.41 -13.47
CA GLN A 248 4.25 -32.48 -14.57
C GLN A 248 5.55 -31.75 -14.20
N GLY A 249 6.55 -32.51 -13.73
CA GLY A 249 7.89 -31.96 -13.54
C GLY A 249 8.55 -31.48 -14.84
N PRO A 250 9.57 -30.64 -14.76
CA PRO A 250 10.10 -30.02 -13.55
C PRO A 250 9.15 -29.03 -12.89
N PHE A 251 9.31 -28.88 -11.56
CA PHE A 251 8.56 -27.93 -10.76
C PHE A 251 9.33 -26.61 -10.59
N TYR A 252 8.59 -25.53 -10.42
CA TYR A 252 9.13 -24.18 -10.33
C TYR A 252 8.54 -23.45 -9.14
N ALA A 253 9.38 -22.71 -8.41
CA ALA A 253 8.97 -21.79 -7.35
C ALA A 253 9.38 -20.37 -7.75
N CYS A 254 8.41 -19.54 -8.03
CA CYS A 254 8.59 -18.11 -8.32
C CYS A 254 8.57 -17.33 -7.01
N ASP A 255 9.61 -16.51 -6.76
CA ASP A 255 9.70 -15.69 -5.55
C ASP A 255 8.69 -14.54 -5.62
N ILE A 256 7.64 -14.61 -4.79
CA ILE A 256 6.62 -13.56 -4.65
C ILE A 256 6.76 -12.77 -3.33
N SER A 257 7.91 -12.84 -2.69
CA SER A 257 8.18 -12.15 -1.42
C SER A 257 8.07 -10.63 -1.56
N VAL A 258 7.84 -9.96 -0.43
CA VAL A 258 7.77 -8.49 -0.34
C VAL A 258 9.05 -7.82 -0.85
N SER A 259 10.20 -8.42 -0.58
CA SER A 259 11.52 -7.89 -0.97
C SER A 259 11.90 -8.14 -2.42
N ASN A 260 11.06 -8.80 -3.21
CA ASN A 260 11.36 -9.07 -4.63
C ASN A 260 11.31 -7.75 -5.44
N PRO A 261 12.44 -7.30 -6.03
CA PRO A 261 12.50 -6.04 -6.76
C PRO A 261 11.78 -6.10 -8.13
N VAL A 262 11.56 -7.30 -8.66
CA VAL A 262 10.89 -7.51 -9.96
C VAL A 262 9.38 -7.40 -9.83
N LEU A 263 8.84 -7.87 -8.71
CA LEU A 263 7.43 -7.79 -8.40
C LEU A 263 7.25 -7.12 -7.03
N PRO A 264 7.42 -5.80 -6.92
CA PRO A 264 7.29 -5.11 -5.64
C PRO A 264 5.86 -5.19 -5.11
N LEU A 265 5.73 -5.39 -3.80
CA LEU A 265 4.43 -5.44 -3.15
C LEU A 265 4.03 -4.05 -2.69
N GLY A 266 2.99 -3.49 -3.35
CA GLY A 266 2.47 -2.15 -3.04
C GLY A 266 1.75 -2.12 -1.69
N ALA A 267 1.94 -1.02 -0.94
CA ALA A 267 1.25 -0.82 0.34
C ALA A 267 0.84 0.64 0.55
N LEU A 268 -0.24 0.82 1.32
CA LEU A 268 -0.67 2.12 1.83
C LEU A 268 -1.21 1.98 3.26
N THR A 269 -1.09 3.05 4.06
CA THR A 269 -1.59 3.09 5.44
C THR A 269 -3.10 3.32 5.46
N LEU A 270 -3.78 2.72 6.42
CA LEU A 270 -5.25 2.80 6.60
C LEU A 270 -5.65 3.50 7.90
N GLY A 271 -4.76 3.55 8.90
CA GLY A 271 -4.98 4.29 10.13
C GLY A 271 -4.79 5.79 9.95
N GLY A 272 -5.35 6.57 10.88
CA GLY A 272 -5.35 8.03 10.85
C GLY A 272 -5.91 8.64 12.11
N LEU A 273 -6.33 9.92 12.04
CA LEU A 273 -7.03 10.63 13.09
C LEU A 273 -8.43 10.07 13.31
N LYS A 274 -8.84 9.95 14.56
CA LYS A 274 -10.25 9.67 14.88
C LYS A 274 -11.09 10.89 14.55
N VAL A 275 -12.22 10.64 13.92
CA VAL A 275 -13.16 11.68 13.51
C VAL A 275 -14.58 11.28 13.88
N ASP A 276 -15.40 12.27 14.11
CA ASP A 276 -16.86 12.11 14.22
C ASP A 276 -17.44 11.60 12.91
N GLU A 277 -18.32 10.62 12.98
CA GLU A 277 -18.84 9.91 11.81
C GLU A 277 -19.81 10.75 10.99
N ASP A 278 -20.48 11.73 11.59
CA ASP A 278 -21.50 12.54 10.93
C ASP A 278 -20.93 13.77 10.22
N ASN A 279 -19.88 14.39 10.79
CA ASN A 279 -19.38 15.68 10.32
C ASN A 279 -17.88 15.71 10.00
N GLY A 280 -17.10 14.68 10.40
CA GLY A 280 -15.67 14.62 10.17
C GLY A 280 -14.82 15.51 11.08
N ALA A 281 -15.39 16.02 12.18
CA ALA A 281 -14.63 16.73 13.22
C ALA A 281 -13.62 15.80 13.86
N VAL A 282 -12.41 16.30 14.08
CA VAL A 282 -11.33 15.52 14.71
C VAL A 282 -11.62 15.38 16.20
N LEU A 283 -11.46 14.17 16.73
CA LEU A 283 -11.73 13.85 18.14
C LEU A 283 -10.44 13.82 18.96
N ASP A 284 -10.53 14.28 20.19
CA ASP A 284 -9.48 14.17 21.20
C ASP A 284 -9.47 12.79 21.90
N GLU A 285 -8.65 12.62 22.92
CA GLU A 285 -8.56 11.38 23.72
C GLU A 285 -9.82 11.04 24.51
N HIS A 286 -10.68 12.03 24.78
CA HIS A 286 -11.96 11.87 25.48
C HIS A 286 -13.13 11.64 24.50
N GLY A 287 -12.85 11.61 23.18
CA GLY A 287 -13.88 11.48 22.15
C GLY A 287 -14.65 12.77 21.89
N GLN A 288 -14.16 13.92 22.36
CA GLN A 288 -14.77 15.22 22.11
C GLN A 288 -14.20 15.87 20.85
N ALA A 289 -15.05 16.58 20.12
CA ALA A 289 -14.66 17.27 18.90
C ALA A 289 -13.73 18.46 19.20
N ILE A 290 -12.58 18.51 18.53
CA ILE A 290 -11.69 19.67 18.58
C ILE A 290 -12.29 20.77 17.72
N ALA A 291 -12.63 21.89 18.33
CA ALA A 291 -13.32 23.00 17.67
C ALA A 291 -12.58 23.50 16.42
N GLY A 292 -13.26 23.57 15.28
CA GLY A 292 -12.74 24.04 14.03
C GLY A 292 -11.69 23.14 13.35
N LEU A 293 -11.46 21.91 13.84
CA LEU A 293 -10.54 20.96 13.24
C LEU A 293 -11.28 19.76 12.66
N TYR A 294 -11.06 19.48 11.39
CA TYR A 294 -11.70 18.39 10.64
C TYR A 294 -10.63 17.57 9.91
N ALA A 295 -10.94 16.32 9.57
CA ALA A 295 -10.06 15.52 8.74
C ALA A 295 -10.85 14.68 7.71
N ALA A 296 -10.20 14.42 6.57
CA ALA A 296 -10.79 13.69 5.46
C ALA A 296 -9.75 12.80 4.75
N GLY A 297 -10.25 11.82 4.00
CA GLY A 297 -9.44 10.85 3.29
C GLY A 297 -8.54 10.07 4.24
N ARG A 298 -7.36 9.65 3.78
CA ARG A 298 -6.45 8.82 4.59
C ARG A 298 -5.71 9.55 5.72
N THR A 299 -5.96 10.83 5.94
CA THR A 299 -5.53 11.53 7.16
C THR A 299 -6.43 11.14 8.32
N ALA A 300 -7.70 10.87 8.04
CA ALA A 300 -8.67 10.34 8.99
C ALA A 300 -8.79 8.81 8.89
N ILE A 301 -9.35 8.19 9.91
CA ILE A 301 -9.84 6.82 9.83
C ILE A 301 -11.11 6.85 8.99
N GLY A 302 -11.06 6.19 7.83
CA GLY A 302 -12.17 6.12 6.89
C GLY A 302 -12.80 4.74 6.78
N ILE A 303 -13.65 4.57 5.79
CA ILE A 303 -14.32 3.31 5.46
C ILE A 303 -13.31 2.16 5.26
N PRO A 304 -12.17 2.32 4.52
CA PRO A 304 -11.22 1.23 4.29
C PRO A 304 -10.25 1.02 5.45
N SER A 305 -10.62 1.30 6.68
CA SER A 305 -9.72 1.31 7.83
C SER A 305 -9.32 -0.08 8.35
N HIS A 306 -9.98 -1.15 7.90
CA HIS A 306 -9.68 -2.53 8.29
C HIS A 306 -9.01 -3.31 7.16
N LEU A 307 -9.63 -3.35 5.99
CA LEU A 307 -9.13 -4.00 4.78
C LEU A 307 -9.49 -3.15 3.56
N TYR A 308 -8.55 -3.01 2.64
CA TYR A 308 -8.73 -2.21 1.43
C TYR A 308 -9.31 -3.04 0.29
N VAL A 309 -10.30 -2.45 -0.39
CA VAL A 309 -10.82 -2.92 -1.67
C VAL A 309 -10.51 -1.86 -2.74
N SER A 310 -10.19 -2.28 -3.96
CA SER A 310 -9.81 -1.37 -5.04
C SER A 310 -10.89 -0.32 -5.31
N GLY A 311 -10.49 0.95 -5.39
CA GLY A 311 -11.38 2.10 -5.56
C GLY A 311 -11.96 2.66 -4.26
N LEU A 312 -12.03 1.88 -3.18
CA LEU A 312 -12.65 2.31 -1.92
C LEU A 312 -11.96 3.55 -1.31
N SER A 313 -10.64 3.66 -1.44
CA SER A 313 -9.91 4.85 -0.96
C SER A 313 -10.32 6.13 -1.68
N LEU A 314 -10.61 6.07 -2.98
CA LEU A 314 -11.10 7.24 -3.74
C LEU A 314 -12.54 7.58 -3.36
N ALA A 315 -13.40 6.58 -3.21
CA ALA A 315 -14.78 6.78 -2.74
C ALA A 315 -14.80 7.41 -1.35
N ASP A 316 -13.96 6.92 -0.43
CA ASP A 316 -13.80 7.48 0.91
C ASP A 316 -13.27 8.91 0.90
N CYS A 317 -12.30 9.24 0.04
CA CYS A 317 -11.83 10.63 -0.11
C CYS A 317 -12.96 11.59 -0.55
N VAL A 318 -13.81 11.17 -1.48
CA VAL A 318 -14.95 11.98 -1.94
C VAL A 318 -16.00 12.10 -0.83
N PHE A 319 -16.36 10.99 -0.20
CA PHE A 319 -17.35 10.96 0.87
C PHE A 319 -16.91 11.81 2.07
N SER A 320 -15.75 11.51 2.64
CA SER A 320 -15.23 12.19 3.83
C SER A 320 -14.89 13.66 3.56
N GLY A 321 -14.37 13.97 2.35
CA GLY A 321 -14.12 15.35 1.92
C GLY A 321 -15.38 16.18 1.83
N ARG A 322 -16.47 15.64 1.25
CA ARG A 322 -17.78 16.32 1.20
C ARG A 322 -18.36 16.50 2.58
N ARG A 323 -18.33 15.47 3.42
CA ARG A 323 -18.81 15.52 4.81
C ARG A 323 -18.11 16.63 5.60
N ALA A 324 -16.79 16.62 5.65
CA ALA A 324 -16.02 17.65 6.35
C ALA A 324 -16.22 19.06 5.75
N GLY A 325 -16.26 19.17 4.41
CA GLY A 325 -16.51 20.44 3.73
C GLY A 325 -17.88 21.03 4.04
N GLN A 326 -18.92 20.22 4.07
CA GLN A 326 -20.27 20.65 4.47
C GLN A 326 -20.31 21.10 5.93
N ALA A 327 -19.68 20.35 6.84
CA ALA A 327 -19.60 20.72 8.25
C ALA A 327 -18.90 22.07 8.45
N VAL A 328 -17.75 22.28 7.81
CA VAL A 328 -17.03 23.56 7.86
C VAL A 328 -17.85 24.72 7.27
N ALA A 329 -18.62 24.47 6.20
CA ALA A 329 -19.41 25.52 5.55
C ALA A 329 -20.52 26.07 6.45
N VAL A 330 -21.14 25.23 7.29
CA VAL A 330 -22.21 25.60 8.22
C VAL A 330 -21.72 25.98 9.62
N ALA A 331 -20.44 25.72 9.93
CA ALA A 331 -19.85 26.10 11.21
C ALA A 331 -19.93 27.62 11.38
N THR A 332 -20.45 28.06 12.54
CA THR A 332 -20.41 29.48 12.92
C THR A 332 -18.97 29.94 13.04
N ALA A 333 -18.67 31.10 12.47
CA ALA A 333 -17.35 31.70 12.63
C ALA A 333 -17.14 32.02 14.11
N HIS A 334 -16.23 31.31 14.76
CA HIS A 334 -15.80 31.67 16.11
C HIS A 334 -15.00 32.98 16.01
N VAL A 335 -15.69 34.10 16.27
CA VAL A 335 -15.10 35.40 16.37
C VAL A 335 -14.90 35.69 17.86
N GLU A 336 -13.75 35.25 18.34
CA GLU A 336 -13.06 35.94 19.45
C GLU A 336 -11.60 35.50 19.42
N VAL A 337 -10.76 36.40 18.94
CA VAL A 337 -9.31 36.30 19.14
C VAL A 337 -8.84 37.67 19.51
N GLU A 338 -8.48 37.83 20.76
CA GLU A 338 -7.59 38.91 21.20
C GLU A 338 -6.34 38.90 20.30
N ILE A 339 -6.14 39.98 19.61
CA ILE A 339 -4.92 40.24 18.87
C ILE A 339 -3.86 40.58 19.89
N CYS A 340 -3.04 39.61 20.27
CA CYS A 340 -1.80 39.91 20.95
C CYS A 340 -0.84 40.52 19.92
N GLU A 341 -0.85 41.81 19.78
CA GLU A 341 0.20 42.56 19.11
C GLU A 341 1.47 42.47 19.97
N GLN A 342 2.35 41.54 19.63
CA GLN A 342 3.75 41.67 20.05
C GLN A 342 4.49 42.37 18.95
N PRO A 343 5.12 43.52 19.24
CA PRO A 343 6.00 44.23 18.28
C PRO A 343 7.26 43.42 18.03
N LEU A 344 7.72 43.45 16.76
CA LEU A 344 8.95 42.86 16.24
C LEU A 344 10.20 43.35 16.98
#